data_a815877fc8713acbe7cfb50768fbb9f4
#
_entry.id   a815877fc8713acbe7cfb50768fbb9f4
#
_cell.length_a   1.000
_cell.length_b   1.000
_cell.length_c   1.000
_cell.angle_alpha   90.00
_cell.angle_beta   90.00
_cell.angle_gamma   90.00
#
_symmetry.space_group_name_H-M   'P 1'
#
loop_
_entity.id
_entity.type
_entity.pdbx_description
1 polymer ?
#
loop_
_entity_poly.entity_id
_entity_poly.type
_entity_poly.pdbx_seq_one_letter_code
_entity_poly.pdbx_strand_id
1 'polypeptide(L)'
;MIYQYNQHLISRNGIVGVIGPNGVGKTTLFKTIVGLEPLTSGELEVGETVKISYVDQNRSGIDPDKNLWEVVSDGLDHMMVGETEVPSRAYVASFGFKGQDQQKRAGVLSGGERNRLNLALTLKQGGNLLLLDEPTNDLDVETLSSLEAALLEFPGCSVVISHDRMFLDRVATHILAWEGTDENPGNWYWFEGNFEAYQANRIERLGEDAAQPHRIHRKLTRD
;
A
#
# COMPACT_ATOMS: atom_id res chain seq x y z
N MET A 1 -19.00 -5.77 7.41
CA MET A 1 -19.03 -6.04 8.87
C MET A 1 -17.70 -6.63 9.26
N ILE A 2 -16.77 -5.89 9.80
CA ILE A 2 -15.46 -6.50 9.89
C ILE A 2 -14.59 -5.93 10.96
N TYR A 3 -14.73 -5.77 12.05
CA TYR A 3 -13.67 -5.71 13.06
C TYR A 3 -14.26 -5.91 14.44
N GLN A 4 -14.02 -7.10 15.03
CA GLN A 4 -14.04 -7.23 16.49
C GLN A 4 -12.77 -6.57 17.03
N TYR A 5 -12.94 -5.62 17.91
CA TYR A 5 -11.90 -4.85 18.56
C TYR A 5 -10.98 -5.75 19.39
N ASN A 6 -9.77 -5.94 18.91
CA ASN A 6 -8.63 -6.14 19.79
C ASN A 6 -7.76 -4.89 19.62
N GLN A 7 -7.29 -4.30 20.71
CA GLN A 7 -6.39 -3.15 20.67
C GLN A 7 -5.06 -3.60 20.05
N HIS A 8 -4.92 -3.38 18.75
CA HIS A 8 -3.68 -3.64 18.07
C HIS A 8 -2.90 -2.33 18.01
N LEU A 9 -1.79 -2.28 18.71
CA LEU A 9 -0.87 -1.15 18.69
C LEU A 9 0.16 -1.41 17.58
N ILE A 10 0.17 -0.52 16.59
CA ILE A 10 1.27 -0.47 15.64
C ILE A 10 2.35 0.40 16.27
N SER A 11 3.55 -0.15 16.44
CA SER A 11 4.69 0.60 16.92
C SER A 11 5.06 1.72 15.93
N ARG A 12 5.71 2.77 16.42
CA ARG A 12 6.26 3.83 15.55
C ARG A 12 7.15 3.17 14.48
N ASN A 13 7.00 3.60 13.23
CA ASN A 13 7.60 3.00 12.04
C ASN A 13 7.11 1.56 11.74
N GLY A 14 5.96 1.15 12.28
CA GLY A 14 5.38 -0.15 11.98
C GLY A 14 4.83 -0.20 10.55
N ILE A 15 5.07 -1.32 9.87
CA ILE A 15 4.60 -1.59 8.51
C ILE A 15 3.64 -2.79 8.58
N VAL A 16 2.38 -2.54 8.24
CA VAL A 16 1.33 -3.58 8.25
C VAL A 16 1.10 -4.08 6.83
N GLY A 17 1.40 -5.34 6.57
CA GLY A 17 1.02 -6.03 5.35
C GLY A 17 -0.44 -6.52 5.42
N VAL A 18 -1.29 -6.09 4.50
CA VAL A 18 -2.68 -6.55 4.40
C VAL A 18 -2.79 -7.59 3.31
N ILE A 19 -3.16 -8.82 3.68
CA ILE A 19 -3.21 -9.96 2.78
C ILE A 19 -4.58 -10.63 2.77
N GLY A 20 -4.93 -11.21 1.63
CA GLY A 20 -6.18 -11.95 1.43
C GLY A 20 -6.53 -12.08 -0.05
N PRO A 21 -7.49 -12.93 -0.41
CA PRO A 21 -7.95 -13.09 -1.80
C PRO A 21 -8.50 -11.78 -2.39
N ASN A 22 -8.61 -11.73 -3.72
CA ASN A 22 -9.28 -10.62 -4.39
C ASN A 22 -10.77 -10.60 -4.03
N GLY A 23 -11.31 -9.40 -3.81
CA GLY A 23 -12.73 -9.19 -3.52
C GLY A 23 -13.13 -9.34 -2.04
N VAL A 24 -12.20 -9.60 -1.11
CA VAL A 24 -12.51 -9.66 0.33
C VAL A 24 -12.66 -8.32 1.02
N GLY A 25 -12.45 -7.21 0.29
CA GLY A 25 -12.66 -5.86 0.80
C GLY A 25 -11.39 -5.11 1.22
N LYS A 26 -10.18 -5.55 0.84
CA LYS A 26 -8.91 -4.86 1.18
C LYS A 26 -8.91 -3.40 0.74
N THR A 27 -9.16 -3.15 -0.55
CA THR A 27 -9.25 -1.79 -1.12
C THR A 27 -10.40 -0.98 -0.52
N THR A 28 -11.55 -1.63 -0.25
CA THR A 28 -12.71 -1.00 0.40
C THR A 28 -12.34 -0.53 1.80
N LEU A 29 -11.56 -1.31 2.55
CA LEU A 29 -11.03 -0.89 3.86
C LEU A 29 -10.26 0.43 3.75
N PHE A 30 -9.34 0.55 2.79
CA PHE A 30 -8.57 1.78 2.57
C PHE A 30 -9.49 2.95 2.20
N LYS A 31 -10.41 2.74 1.27
CA LYS A 31 -11.38 3.76 0.87
C LYS A 31 -12.25 4.24 2.02
N THR A 32 -12.64 3.33 2.93
CA THR A 32 -13.39 3.68 4.14
C THR A 32 -12.53 4.49 5.10
N ILE A 33 -11.27 4.12 5.32
CA ILE A 33 -10.33 4.85 6.19
C ILE A 33 -10.12 6.30 5.70
N VAL A 34 -10.05 6.51 4.38
CA VAL A 34 -9.86 7.85 3.80
C VAL A 34 -11.17 8.60 3.54
N GLY A 35 -12.32 8.01 3.89
CA GLY A 35 -13.64 8.65 3.74
C GLY A 35 -14.21 8.65 2.32
N LEU A 36 -13.66 7.87 1.40
CA LEU A 36 -14.16 7.71 0.03
C LEU A 36 -15.34 6.74 -0.08
N GLU A 37 -15.45 5.81 0.85
CA GLU A 37 -16.56 4.86 0.96
C GLU A 37 -17.17 4.95 2.36
N PRO A 38 -18.51 4.92 2.49
CA PRO A 38 -19.16 4.98 3.77
C PRO A 38 -18.95 3.70 4.57
N LEU A 39 -18.81 3.83 5.89
CA LEU A 39 -18.81 2.69 6.80
C LEU A 39 -20.22 2.06 6.82
N THR A 40 -20.31 0.76 6.56
CA THR A 40 -21.60 0.04 6.53
C THR A 40 -22.16 -0.19 7.94
N SER A 41 -21.28 -0.45 8.91
CA SER A 41 -21.63 -0.66 10.33
C SER A 41 -20.38 -0.57 11.20
N GLY A 42 -20.55 -0.33 12.51
CA GLY A 42 -19.45 -0.15 13.45
C GLY A 42 -19.01 1.31 13.54
N GLU A 43 -17.84 1.53 14.08
CA GLU A 43 -17.23 2.85 14.26
C GLU A 43 -15.82 2.84 13.67
N LEU A 44 -15.43 3.95 13.05
CA LEU A 44 -14.07 4.22 12.62
C LEU A 44 -13.65 5.58 13.18
N GLU A 45 -12.66 5.56 14.02
CA GLU A 45 -12.07 6.79 14.57
C GLU A 45 -10.67 6.98 13.99
N VAL A 46 -10.45 8.12 13.39
CA VAL A 46 -9.12 8.55 12.94
C VAL A 46 -8.66 9.66 13.87
N GLY A 47 -7.56 9.42 14.57
CA GLY A 47 -7.03 10.38 15.54
C GLY A 47 -6.69 11.73 14.88
N GLU A 48 -6.89 12.84 15.60
CA GLU A 48 -6.71 14.21 15.10
C GLU A 48 -5.30 14.50 14.55
N THR A 49 -4.29 13.79 15.04
CA THR A 49 -2.90 13.95 14.63
C THR A 49 -2.52 13.09 13.40
N VAL A 50 -3.44 12.22 12.95
CA VAL A 50 -3.19 11.33 11.82
C VAL A 50 -3.34 12.10 10.52
N LYS A 51 -2.25 12.14 9.75
CA LYS A 51 -2.22 12.70 8.39
C LYS A 51 -2.05 11.55 7.42
N ILE A 52 -3.15 11.19 6.75
CA ILE A 52 -3.17 10.05 5.83
C ILE A 52 -2.61 10.49 4.47
N SER A 53 -1.64 9.72 3.95
CA SER A 53 -1.24 9.76 2.55
C SER A 53 -1.74 8.47 1.88
N TYR A 54 -2.68 8.62 0.94
CA TYR A 54 -3.28 7.50 0.21
C TYR A 54 -3.06 7.65 -1.29
N VAL A 55 -2.61 6.58 -1.94
CA VAL A 55 -2.56 6.48 -3.39
C VAL A 55 -3.83 5.81 -3.88
N ASP A 56 -4.71 6.55 -4.49
CA ASP A 56 -5.70 5.95 -5.38
C ASP A 56 -5.02 5.67 -6.74
N GLN A 57 -5.17 4.45 -7.26
CA GLN A 57 -4.68 4.06 -8.59
C GLN A 57 -5.26 4.96 -9.71
N ASN A 58 -6.37 5.65 -9.46
CA ASN A 58 -7.06 6.55 -10.38
C ASN A 58 -6.86 8.03 -10.04
N ARG A 59 -5.68 8.46 -9.57
CA ARG A 59 -5.46 9.88 -9.30
C ARG A 59 -5.84 10.75 -10.50
N SER A 60 -7.05 11.31 -10.44
CA SER A 60 -7.51 12.42 -11.27
C SER A 60 -6.80 13.69 -10.77
N GLY A 61 -6.02 14.35 -11.61
CA GLY A 61 -5.40 15.64 -11.24
C GLY A 61 -3.95 15.81 -11.64
N ILE A 62 -3.33 14.78 -12.26
CA ILE A 62 -2.02 14.96 -12.89
C ILE A 62 -2.26 15.67 -14.23
N ASP A 63 -1.65 16.84 -14.40
CA ASP A 63 -1.66 17.58 -15.65
C ASP A 63 -0.92 16.76 -16.75
N PRO A 64 -1.60 16.27 -17.80
CA PRO A 64 -1.01 15.41 -18.80
C PRO A 64 0.05 16.13 -19.66
N ASP A 65 0.04 17.46 -19.70
CA ASP A 65 0.97 18.26 -20.51
C ASP A 65 2.27 18.59 -19.77
N LYS A 66 2.29 18.52 -18.45
CA LYS A 66 3.51 18.65 -17.65
C LYS A 66 4.43 17.45 -17.83
N ASN A 67 5.74 17.70 -17.81
CA ASN A 67 6.69 16.62 -17.75
C ASN A 67 6.76 16.01 -16.32
N LEU A 68 7.32 14.79 -16.24
CA LEU A 68 7.41 14.02 -15.02
C LEU A 68 8.07 14.78 -13.86
N TRP A 69 9.20 15.45 -14.15
CA TRP A 69 9.91 16.21 -13.14
C TRP A 69 9.07 17.41 -12.65
N GLU A 70 8.41 18.13 -13.55
CA GLU A 70 7.53 19.25 -13.16
C GLU A 70 6.34 18.79 -12.31
N VAL A 71 5.74 17.62 -12.64
CA VAL A 71 4.64 17.05 -11.84
C VAL A 71 5.07 16.75 -10.41
N VAL A 72 6.29 16.21 -10.23
CA VAL A 72 6.77 15.84 -8.89
C VAL A 72 7.32 17.04 -8.13
N SER A 73 8.09 17.91 -8.80
CA SER A 73 8.87 18.98 -8.14
C SER A 73 8.22 20.35 -8.18
N ASP A 74 7.10 20.51 -8.91
CA ASP A 74 6.53 21.82 -9.23
C ASP A 74 7.53 22.76 -9.93
N GLY A 75 8.53 22.19 -10.64
CA GLY A 75 9.57 22.91 -11.34
C GLY A 75 10.73 23.38 -10.45
N LEU A 76 10.80 22.94 -9.20
CA LEU A 76 11.85 23.31 -8.25
C LEU A 76 12.99 22.30 -8.27
N ASP A 77 14.25 22.77 -8.23
CA ASP A 77 15.43 21.91 -8.17
C ASP A 77 15.55 21.18 -6.82
N HIS A 78 15.04 21.77 -5.74
CA HIS A 78 14.93 21.16 -4.42
C HIS A 78 13.47 21.16 -3.97
N MET A 79 13.07 20.12 -3.26
CA MET A 79 11.70 19.96 -2.79
C MET A 79 11.68 19.29 -1.42
N MET A 80 10.60 19.51 -0.67
CA MET A 80 10.38 18.83 0.60
C MET A 80 9.79 17.44 0.39
N VAL A 81 10.33 16.45 1.09
CA VAL A 81 9.76 15.11 1.25
C VAL A 81 9.58 14.90 2.75
N GLY A 82 8.35 15.01 3.22
CA GLY A 82 8.11 15.17 4.66
C GLY A 82 8.79 16.44 5.19
N GLU A 83 9.70 16.27 6.14
CA GLU A 83 10.47 17.36 6.75
C GLU A 83 11.89 17.52 6.15
N THR A 84 12.24 16.70 5.17
CA THR A 84 13.59 16.68 4.58
C THR A 84 13.60 17.35 3.21
N GLU A 85 14.53 18.29 3.01
CA GLU A 85 14.78 18.88 1.70
C GLU A 85 15.68 17.97 0.87
N VAL A 86 15.24 17.64 -0.35
CA VAL A 86 15.97 16.74 -1.26
C VAL A 86 16.10 17.35 -2.65
N PRO A 87 17.16 17.02 -3.41
CA PRO A 87 17.26 17.37 -4.84
C PRO A 87 16.17 16.65 -5.64
N SER A 88 15.30 17.41 -6.28
CA SER A 88 14.11 16.86 -6.95
C SER A 88 14.42 15.86 -8.05
N ARG A 89 15.47 16.11 -8.84
CA ARG A 89 15.89 15.20 -9.91
C ARG A 89 16.42 13.87 -9.39
N ALA A 90 17.12 13.88 -8.26
CA ALA A 90 17.58 12.66 -7.60
C ALA A 90 16.40 11.87 -7.03
N TYR A 91 15.43 12.56 -6.42
CA TYR A 91 14.21 11.94 -5.93
C TYR A 91 13.42 11.27 -7.05
N VAL A 92 13.18 11.96 -8.17
CA VAL A 92 12.49 11.39 -9.34
C VAL A 92 13.25 10.21 -9.93
N ALA A 93 14.60 10.25 -9.92
CA ALA A 93 15.44 9.17 -10.42
C ALA A 93 15.33 7.90 -9.55
N SER A 94 15.11 8.01 -8.23
CA SER A 94 14.95 6.84 -7.34
C SER A 94 13.70 6.01 -7.66
N PHE A 95 12.71 6.60 -8.37
CA PHE A 95 11.55 5.88 -8.89
C PHE A 95 11.72 5.36 -10.34
N GLY A 96 12.97 5.21 -10.79
CA GLY A 96 13.29 4.65 -12.10
C GLY A 96 13.20 5.64 -13.26
N PHE A 97 12.97 6.94 -13.01
CA PHE A 97 12.93 7.97 -14.06
C PHE A 97 14.27 8.69 -14.18
N LYS A 98 15.16 8.13 -14.99
CA LYS A 98 16.54 8.63 -15.13
C LYS A 98 16.69 9.49 -16.40
N GLY A 99 17.51 10.53 -16.30
CA GLY A 99 17.92 11.36 -17.43
C GLY A 99 16.74 11.92 -18.24
N GLN A 100 16.61 11.50 -19.49
CA GLN A 100 15.57 11.99 -20.39
C GLN A 100 14.16 11.53 -20.03
N ASP A 101 13.99 10.45 -19.26
CA ASP A 101 12.68 9.99 -18.83
C ASP A 101 11.94 11.05 -18.00
N GLN A 102 12.68 11.87 -17.26
CA GLN A 102 12.12 12.97 -16.47
C GLN A 102 11.44 14.04 -17.32
N GLN A 103 11.75 14.09 -18.62
CA GLN A 103 11.15 15.03 -19.58
C GLN A 103 9.92 14.46 -20.29
N LYS A 104 9.58 13.18 -20.08
CA LYS A 104 8.35 12.60 -20.63
C LYS A 104 7.12 13.29 -20.05
N ARG A 105 6.15 13.57 -20.91
CA ARG A 105 4.86 14.12 -20.45
C ARG A 105 4.08 13.08 -19.66
N ALA A 106 3.40 13.50 -18.62
CA ALA A 106 2.62 12.61 -17.78
C ALA A 106 1.47 11.91 -18.54
N GLY A 107 0.95 12.55 -19.58
CA GLY A 107 -0.12 11.99 -20.42
C GLY A 107 0.27 10.78 -21.26
N VAL A 108 1.58 10.57 -21.53
CA VAL A 108 2.05 9.45 -22.39
C VAL A 108 2.68 8.29 -21.60
N LEU A 109 2.61 8.33 -20.26
CA LEU A 109 3.17 7.30 -19.41
C LEU A 109 2.41 5.97 -19.56
N SER A 110 3.16 4.88 -19.57
CA SER A 110 2.62 3.52 -19.44
C SER A 110 1.97 3.32 -18.06
N GLY A 111 1.21 2.23 -17.88
CA GLY A 111 0.60 1.89 -16.60
C GLY A 111 1.62 1.78 -15.46
N GLY A 112 2.74 1.06 -15.68
CA GLY A 112 3.81 0.91 -14.70
C GLY A 112 4.51 2.25 -14.38
N GLU A 113 4.81 3.08 -15.41
CA GLU A 113 5.35 4.43 -15.19
C GLU A 113 4.40 5.31 -14.39
N ARG A 114 3.11 5.22 -14.65
CA ARG A 114 2.09 5.96 -13.90
C ARG A 114 2.02 5.51 -12.43
N ASN A 115 2.14 4.21 -12.17
CA ASN A 115 2.19 3.69 -10.80
C ASN A 115 3.41 4.22 -10.04
N ARG A 116 4.59 4.22 -10.66
CA ARG A 116 5.81 4.79 -10.07
C ARG A 116 5.68 6.29 -9.80
N LEU A 117 5.07 7.05 -10.71
CA LEU A 117 4.81 8.47 -10.51
C LEU A 117 3.86 8.71 -9.34
N ASN A 118 2.76 7.95 -9.26
CA ASN A 118 1.81 8.03 -8.15
C ASN A 118 2.48 7.73 -6.81
N LEU A 119 3.34 6.71 -6.77
CA LEU A 119 4.12 6.37 -5.59
C LEU A 119 5.02 7.54 -5.15
N ALA A 120 5.79 8.13 -6.09
CA ALA A 120 6.63 9.29 -5.82
C ALA A 120 5.81 10.47 -5.25
N LEU A 121 4.66 10.78 -5.86
CA LEU A 121 3.78 11.85 -5.39
C LEU A 121 3.22 11.60 -3.99
N THR A 122 2.96 10.36 -3.64
CA THR A 122 2.41 10.00 -2.33
C THR A 122 3.44 10.12 -1.23
N LEU A 123 4.62 9.57 -1.46
CA LEU A 123 5.72 9.68 -0.50
C LEU A 123 6.15 11.14 -0.29
N LYS A 124 6.04 12.00 -1.34
CA LYS A 124 6.27 13.45 -1.22
C LYS A 124 5.30 14.12 -0.25
N GLN A 125 4.05 13.67 -0.15
CA GLN A 125 2.99 14.36 0.62
C GLN A 125 3.27 14.48 2.12
N GLY A 126 4.16 13.66 2.68
CA GLY A 126 4.62 13.83 4.07
C GLY A 126 3.56 13.54 5.13
N GLY A 127 2.63 12.61 4.90
CA GLY A 127 1.74 12.09 5.93
C GLY A 127 2.49 11.30 7.01
N ASN A 128 1.80 10.94 8.10
CA ASN A 128 2.34 10.03 9.12
C ASN A 128 1.65 8.66 9.14
N LEU A 129 0.65 8.48 8.28
CA LEU A 129 0.05 7.18 7.94
C LEU A 129 -0.01 7.03 6.42
N LEU A 130 0.76 6.10 5.90
CA LEU A 130 0.85 5.80 4.48
C LEU A 130 -0.02 4.59 4.14
N LEU A 131 -0.95 4.74 3.21
CA LEU A 131 -1.79 3.64 2.71
C LEU A 131 -1.42 3.37 1.25
N LEU A 132 -0.92 2.17 0.96
CA LEU A 132 -0.51 1.74 -0.38
C LEU A 132 -1.31 0.52 -0.81
N ASP A 133 -2.05 0.65 -1.92
CA ASP A 133 -2.83 -0.45 -2.50
C ASP A 133 -2.10 -1.02 -3.71
N GLU A 134 -1.59 -2.25 -3.58
CA GLU A 134 -0.83 -3.00 -4.58
C GLU A 134 0.33 -2.18 -5.22
N PRO A 135 1.20 -1.55 -4.41
CA PRO A 135 2.25 -0.68 -4.93
C PRO A 135 3.35 -1.45 -5.67
N THR A 136 3.42 -2.77 -5.50
CA THR A 136 4.43 -3.65 -6.10
C THR A 136 4.09 -4.07 -7.53
N ASN A 137 2.85 -3.84 -8.00
CA ASN A 137 2.43 -4.22 -9.34
C ASN A 137 3.21 -3.45 -10.42
N ASP A 138 3.69 -4.18 -11.42
CA ASP A 138 4.42 -3.63 -12.58
C ASP A 138 5.72 -2.87 -12.23
N LEU A 139 6.30 -3.09 -11.03
CA LEU A 139 7.60 -2.55 -10.66
C LEU A 139 8.74 -3.47 -11.14
N ASP A 140 9.79 -2.86 -11.66
CA ASP A 140 11.07 -3.55 -11.84
C ASP A 140 11.81 -3.69 -10.51
N VAL A 141 12.84 -4.54 -10.48
CA VAL A 141 13.61 -4.87 -9.26
C VAL A 141 14.23 -3.63 -8.62
N GLU A 142 14.72 -2.69 -9.42
CA GLU A 142 15.37 -1.46 -8.93
C GLU A 142 14.35 -0.53 -8.24
N THR A 143 13.19 -0.37 -8.87
CA THR A 143 12.09 0.43 -8.30
C THR A 143 11.49 -0.23 -7.05
N LEU A 144 11.37 -1.56 -7.05
CA LEU A 144 10.91 -2.31 -5.88
C LEU A 144 11.86 -2.11 -4.70
N SER A 145 13.19 -2.20 -4.93
CA SER A 145 14.18 -1.94 -3.88
C SER A 145 14.12 -0.50 -3.36
N SER A 146 13.84 0.46 -4.23
CA SER A 146 13.66 1.87 -3.84
C SER A 146 12.41 2.06 -2.98
N LEU A 147 11.30 1.36 -3.31
CA LEU A 147 10.08 1.34 -2.50
C LEU A 147 10.34 0.74 -1.11
N GLU A 148 11.04 -0.40 -1.04
CA GLU A 148 11.40 -1.04 0.23
C GLU A 148 12.21 -0.09 1.12
N ALA A 149 13.25 0.52 0.58
CA ALA A 149 14.07 1.48 1.31
C ALA A 149 13.23 2.67 1.81
N ALA A 150 12.37 3.24 0.95
CA ALA A 150 11.52 4.37 1.32
C ALA A 150 10.51 4.02 2.43
N LEU A 151 9.97 2.79 2.44
CA LEU A 151 9.07 2.33 3.50
C LEU A 151 9.79 2.11 4.83
N LEU A 152 10.99 1.52 4.79
CA LEU A 152 11.80 1.27 5.99
C LEU A 152 12.31 2.57 6.64
N GLU A 153 12.55 3.61 5.84
CA GLU A 153 12.97 4.93 6.31
C GLU A 153 11.81 5.88 6.65
N PHE A 154 10.56 5.47 6.32
CA PHE A 154 9.40 6.33 6.54
C PHE A 154 9.16 6.57 8.04
N PRO A 155 9.12 7.84 8.51
CA PRO A 155 9.04 8.16 9.95
C PRO A 155 7.66 7.93 10.58
N GLY A 156 6.69 7.47 9.80
CA GLY A 156 5.32 7.16 10.23
C GLY A 156 5.01 5.68 10.21
N CYS A 157 3.71 5.35 10.21
CA CYS A 157 3.22 4.00 10.02
C CYS A 157 2.81 3.80 8.56
N SER A 158 2.98 2.59 8.04
CA SER A 158 2.54 2.24 6.69
C SER A 158 1.61 1.04 6.73
N VAL A 159 0.56 1.06 5.91
CA VAL A 159 -0.33 -0.09 5.69
C VAL A 159 -0.30 -0.39 4.20
N VAL A 160 0.11 -1.59 3.83
CA VAL A 160 0.37 -1.97 2.45
C VAL A 160 -0.43 -3.21 2.09
N ILE A 161 -1.34 -3.08 1.13
CA ILE A 161 -1.98 -4.23 0.49
C ILE A 161 -1.00 -4.72 -0.58
N SER A 162 -0.57 -5.98 -0.51
CA SER A 162 0.23 -6.59 -1.56
C SER A 162 0.03 -8.11 -1.65
N HIS A 163 0.15 -8.63 -2.86
CA HIS A 163 0.23 -10.06 -3.13
C HIS A 163 1.68 -10.56 -3.22
N ASP A 164 2.67 -9.67 -3.21
CA ASP A 164 4.08 -10.02 -3.22
C ASP A 164 4.55 -10.42 -1.81
N ARG A 165 4.66 -11.74 -1.63
CA ARG A 165 5.03 -12.35 -0.35
C ARG A 165 6.47 -12.01 0.05
N MET A 166 7.38 -11.99 -0.92
CA MET A 166 8.79 -11.70 -0.67
C MET A 166 9.00 -10.23 -0.28
N PHE A 167 8.25 -9.33 -0.89
CA PHE A 167 8.22 -7.94 -0.49
C PHE A 167 7.72 -7.78 0.95
N LEU A 168 6.55 -8.36 1.27
CA LEU A 168 5.99 -8.30 2.62
C LEU A 168 6.90 -8.94 3.67
N ASP A 169 7.63 -10.00 3.30
CA ASP A 169 8.58 -10.64 4.20
C ASP A 169 9.76 -9.74 4.55
N ARG A 170 10.20 -8.91 3.60
CA ARG A 170 11.30 -7.98 3.82
C ARG A 170 10.92 -6.71 4.59
N VAL A 171 9.67 -6.23 4.43
CA VAL A 171 9.31 -4.91 4.98
C VAL A 171 8.28 -4.95 6.10
N ALA A 172 7.39 -5.96 6.14
CA ALA A 172 6.30 -5.97 7.10
C ALA A 172 6.78 -6.31 8.51
N THR A 173 6.31 -5.53 9.47
CA THR A 173 6.47 -5.79 10.91
C THR A 173 5.22 -6.43 11.51
N HIS A 174 4.08 -6.29 10.82
CA HIS A 174 2.79 -6.86 11.21
C HIS A 174 2.05 -7.33 9.96
N ILE A 175 1.19 -8.32 10.14
CA ILE A 175 0.32 -8.84 9.08
C ILE A 175 -1.14 -8.74 9.54
N LEU A 176 -1.98 -8.15 8.70
CA LEU A 176 -3.43 -8.22 8.80
C LEU A 176 -3.92 -9.18 7.70
N ALA A 177 -4.22 -10.41 8.09
CA ALA A 177 -4.58 -11.46 7.17
C ALA A 177 -6.08 -11.73 7.16
N TRP A 178 -6.67 -11.79 5.97
CA TRP A 178 -8.01 -12.34 5.85
C TRP A 178 -7.95 -13.88 5.96
N GLU A 179 -8.57 -14.41 7.00
CA GLU A 179 -8.70 -15.86 7.27
C GLU A 179 -10.19 -16.28 7.25
N GLY A 180 -11.02 -15.53 6.55
CA GLY A 180 -12.44 -15.83 6.45
C GLY A 180 -12.72 -17.10 5.66
N THR A 181 -13.89 -17.66 5.91
CA THR A 181 -14.48 -18.78 5.19
C THR A 181 -15.81 -18.35 4.59
N ASP A 182 -16.43 -19.21 3.77
CA ASP A 182 -17.79 -18.96 3.27
C ASP A 182 -18.81 -18.80 4.41
N GLU A 183 -18.57 -19.46 5.57
CA GLU A 183 -19.41 -19.40 6.76
C GLU A 183 -19.14 -18.16 7.62
N ASN A 184 -17.88 -17.70 7.65
CA ASN A 184 -17.43 -16.52 8.38
C ASN A 184 -16.52 -15.62 7.50
N PRO A 185 -17.10 -14.87 6.55
CA PRO A 185 -16.32 -14.08 5.60
C PRO A 185 -15.64 -12.85 6.21
N GLY A 186 -15.98 -12.51 7.47
CA GLY A 186 -15.46 -11.33 8.14
C GLY A 186 -14.26 -11.61 9.06
N ASN A 187 -13.64 -12.80 8.98
CA ASN A 187 -12.56 -13.15 9.89
C ASN A 187 -11.23 -12.57 9.41
N TRP A 188 -10.71 -11.57 10.15
CA TRP A 188 -9.39 -10.99 9.96
C TRP A 188 -8.51 -11.34 11.16
N TYR A 189 -7.29 -11.77 10.88
CA TYR A 189 -6.32 -12.15 11.87
C TYR A 189 -5.16 -11.15 11.90
N TRP A 190 -4.86 -10.61 13.08
CA TRP A 190 -3.72 -9.75 13.32
C TRP A 190 -2.54 -10.56 13.82
N PHE A 191 -1.39 -10.34 13.24
CA PHE A 191 -0.16 -11.01 13.60
C PHE A 191 1.00 -10.01 13.69
N GLU A 192 1.78 -10.07 14.75
CA GLU A 192 3.01 -9.30 14.90
C GLU A 192 4.19 -10.14 14.39
N GLY A 193 4.79 -9.71 13.28
CA GLY A 193 5.86 -10.39 12.57
C GLY A 193 5.75 -10.19 11.06
N ASN A 194 6.72 -10.73 10.33
CA ASN A 194 6.76 -10.72 8.87
C ASN A 194 5.86 -11.81 8.26
N PHE A 195 5.86 -11.90 6.95
CA PHE A 195 4.99 -12.84 6.24
C PHE A 195 5.36 -14.30 6.50
N GLU A 196 6.65 -14.65 6.56
CA GLU A 196 7.12 -16.03 6.83
C GLU A 196 6.71 -16.48 8.24
N ALA A 197 6.92 -15.63 9.25
CA ALA A 197 6.52 -15.91 10.63
C ALA A 197 4.98 -16.05 10.75
N TYR A 198 4.21 -15.24 10.05
CA TYR A 198 2.75 -15.38 9.97
C TYR A 198 2.36 -16.74 9.36
N GLN A 199 3.00 -17.16 8.28
CA GLN A 199 2.70 -18.46 7.66
C GLN A 199 2.99 -19.64 8.60
N ALA A 200 4.13 -19.62 9.30
CA ALA A 200 4.46 -20.62 10.29
C ALA A 200 3.40 -20.69 11.41
N ASN A 201 3.02 -19.53 11.96
CA ASN A 201 1.96 -19.43 12.97
C ASN A 201 0.62 -19.92 12.44
N ARG A 202 0.26 -19.61 11.20
CA ARG A 202 -0.98 -20.07 10.58
C ARG A 202 -1.04 -21.59 10.46
N ILE A 203 0.06 -22.23 10.05
CA ILE A 203 0.16 -23.70 9.96
C ILE A 203 0.03 -24.31 11.34
N GLU A 204 0.69 -23.77 12.36
CA GLU A 204 0.59 -24.24 13.74
C GLU A 204 -0.84 -24.17 14.29
N ARG A 205 -1.57 -23.08 14.03
CA ARG A 205 -2.94 -22.87 14.53
C ARG A 205 -4.01 -23.65 13.77
N LEU A 206 -3.89 -23.76 12.46
CA LEU A 206 -4.95 -24.24 11.57
C LEU A 206 -4.61 -25.56 10.86
N GLY A 207 -3.38 -26.08 11.03
CA GLY A 207 -2.88 -27.29 10.39
C GLY A 207 -2.30 -27.05 9.00
N GLU A 208 -1.64 -28.08 8.44
CA GLU A 208 -0.94 -28.00 7.15
C GLU A 208 -1.85 -27.67 5.96
N ASP A 209 -3.12 -28.04 6.01
CA ASP A 209 -4.10 -27.70 4.96
C ASP A 209 -4.34 -26.19 4.83
N ALA A 210 -4.09 -25.43 5.89
CA ALA A 210 -4.18 -23.98 5.86
C ALA A 210 -3.08 -23.30 5.02
N ALA A 211 -1.99 -23.99 4.71
CA ALA A 211 -0.92 -23.49 3.85
C ALA A 211 -1.37 -23.36 2.38
N GLN A 212 -2.43 -24.04 1.97
CA GLN A 212 -2.97 -23.94 0.61
C GLN A 212 -3.82 -22.67 0.45
N PRO A 213 -3.67 -21.94 -0.68
CA PRO A 213 -4.53 -20.79 -0.94
C PRO A 213 -5.99 -21.23 -1.09
N HIS A 214 -6.87 -20.66 -0.28
CA HIS A 214 -8.30 -20.89 -0.41
C HIS A 214 -8.77 -20.52 -1.82
N ARG A 215 -9.23 -21.51 -2.59
CA ARG A 215 -9.97 -21.28 -3.82
C ARG A 215 -11.40 -20.92 -3.44
N ILE A 216 -11.75 -19.65 -3.53
CA ILE A 216 -13.15 -19.22 -3.43
C ILE A 216 -13.84 -19.73 -4.70
N HIS A 217 -14.57 -20.83 -4.61
CA HIS A 217 -15.46 -21.29 -5.67
C HIS A 217 -16.75 -20.47 -5.63
N ARG A 218 -16.81 -19.38 -6.41
CA ARG A 218 -18.11 -18.78 -6.73
C ARG A 218 -18.90 -19.82 -7.52
N LYS A 219 -19.99 -20.35 -6.92
CA LYS A 219 -21.01 -21.10 -7.68
C LYS A 219 -21.59 -20.15 -8.74
N LEU A 220 -21.38 -20.48 -10.01
CA LEU A 220 -22.10 -19.85 -11.10
C LEU A 220 -23.57 -20.27 -10.97
N THR A 221 -24.42 -19.39 -10.49
CA THR A 221 -25.88 -19.51 -10.64
C THR A 221 -26.17 -19.24 -12.12
N ARG A 222 -26.64 -20.27 -12.83
CA ARG A 222 -27.30 -20.10 -14.12
C ARG A 222 -28.71 -19.59 -13.83
N ASP A 223 -28.98 -18.36 -14.27
CA ASP A 223 -30.36 -17.91 -14.56
C ASP A 223 -30.78 -18.45 -15.92
#